data_ee75691e8488f709b6c8f8bac99c6d69
#
_entry.id   ee75691e8488f709b6c8f8bac99c6d69
#
_cell.length_a   1.000
_cell.length_b   1.000
_cell.length_c   1.000
_cell.angle_alpha   90.00
_cell.angle_beta   90.00
_cell.angle_gamma   90.00
#
_symmetry.space_group_name_H-M   'P 1'
#
loop_
_entity.id
_entity.type
_entity.pdbx_description
1 polymer ?
#
loop_
_entity_poly.entity_id
_entity_poly.type
_entity_poly.pdbx_seq_one_letter_code
_entity_poly.pdbx_strand_id
1 'polypeptide(L)'
;MNSHVMKLPALSPGLDIESYLRILGQFPILSAGEERALAIKFTEEGDLDAARKLVFGHLRFVAYLARSYKGYGLPYEDLVQEGNVGLMKAVKRFDPSFGVRLISFAAHWIKAEIHEYILKNWRIVKVATTKAQRKLFFNLRSAKKSFNWLDPQETLAIANDLGVSSEEVSRMEGRLSASDLAFDGSPESEEDGESSAPAYYLASDAPNPADLVESRDVKRRHAEQLSNGLATLDDRGRDIIQRRWLSDTKATLHELADEYGVSAERIRQLELAAINKMRTLVAQEEI
;
A
#
# COMPACT_ATOMS: atom_id res chain seq x y z
N MET A 1 7.67 27.17 -45.97
CA MET A 1 7.80 27.53 -44.57
C MET A 1 8.23 26.28 -43.82
N ASN A 2 9.52 26.19 -43.48
CA ASN A 2 10.13 24.99 -42.93
C ASN A 2 9.68 24.81 -41.47
N SER A 3 8.80 23.87 -41.24
CA SER A 3 8.57 23.31 -39.92
C SER A 3 9.81 22.48 -39.53
N HIS A 4 10.78 23.08 -38.85
CA HIS A 4 11.75 22.34 -38.09
C HIS A 4 10.99 21.61 -37.00
N VAL A 5 10.54 20.39 -37.30
CA VAL A 5 10.22 19.42 -36.31
C VAL A 5 11.52 19.19 -35.50
N MET A 6 11.68 19.87 -34.39
CA MET A 6 12.74 19.57 -33.43
C MET A 6 12.63 18.09 -33.12
N LYS A 7 13.51 17.26 -33.67
CA LYS A 7 13.68 15.89 -33.26
C LYS A 7 14.16 15.95 -31.80
N LEU A 8 13.21 15.85 -30.89
CA LEU A 8 13.48 15.79 -29.47
C LEU A 8 14.33 14.54 -29.22
N PRO A 9 15.55 14.68 -28.68
CA PRO A 9 16.25 13.53 -28.16
C PRO A 9 15.33 12.90 -27.10
N ALA A 10 15.38 11.58 -26.95
CA ALA A 10 14.62 10.89 -25.92
C ALA A 10 14.97 11.50 -24.55
N LEU A 11 14.08 12.34 -24.03
CA LEU A 11 14.21 13.02 -22.74
C LEU A 11 13.91 12.02 -21.61
N SER A 12 14.63 10.90 -21.59
CA SER A 12 14.58 9.95 -20.50
C SER A 12 15.75 10.23 -19.55
N PRO A 13 15.52 10.62 -18.30
CA PRO A 13 16.58 10.84 -17.33
C PRO A 13 17.17 9.52 -16.79
N GLY A 14 16.80 8.39 -17.36
CA GLY A 14 17.05 7.07 -16.81
C GLY A 14 18.50 6.57 -16.79
N LEU A 15 19.48 7.26 -17.39
CA LEU A 15 20.86 6.81 -17.44
C LEU A 15 21.89 7.85 -16.98
N ASP A 16 21.59 9.15 -17.13
CA ASP A 16 22.49 10.23 -16.72
C ASP A 16 21.74 11.55 -16.56
N ILE A 17 21.50 11.94 -15.31
CA ILE A 17 20.85 13.22 -14.98
C ILE A 17 21.64 14.43 -15.49
N GLU A 18 22.97 14.34 -15.55
CA GLU A 18 23.80 15.45 -16.02
C GLU A 18 23.59 15.70 -17.53
N SER A 19 23.50 14.64 -18.31
CA SER A 19 23.17 14.72 -19.74
C SER A 19 21.78 15.32 -19.94
N TYR A 20 20.79 14.91 -19.14
CA TYR A 20 19.46 15.51 -19.16
C TYR A 20 19.50 17.02 -18.86
N LEU A 21 20.18 17.43 -17.79
CA LEU A 21 20.32 18.85 -17.43
C LEU A 21 21.06 19.66 -18.49
N ARG A 22 22.03 19.07 -19.19
CA ARG A 22 22.73 19.69 -20.31
C ARG A 22 21.81 19.94 -21.49
N ILE A 23 20.96 18.96 -21.81
CA ILE A 23 19.93 19.11 -22.86
C ILE A 23 18.93 20.20 -22.48
N LEU A 24 18.46 20.24 -21.23
CA LEU A 24 17.57 21.29 -20.76
C LEU A 24 18.20 22.69 -20.90
N GLY A 25 19.53 22.78 -20.77
CA GLY A 25 20.29 24.01 -20.98
C GLY A 25 20.17 24.60 -22.43
N GLN A 26 19.86 23.79 -23.43
CA GLN A 26 19.77 24.18 -24.80
C GLN A 26 18.41 24.82 -25.18
N PHE A 27 17.36 24.60 -24.37
CA PHE A 27 16.06 25.22 -24.64
C PHE A 27 16.08 26.70 -24.30
N PRO A 28 15.54 27.56 -25.19
CA PRO A 28 15.46 28.99 -24.94
C PRO A 28 14.52 29.29 -23.75
N ILE A 29 14.87 30.33 -23.03
CA ILE A 29 13.98 30.87 -21.99
C ILE A 29 12.94 31.73 -22.68
N LEU A 30 11.66 31.46 -22.43
CA LEU A 30 10.56 32.20 -23.01
C LEU A 30 10.45 33.62 -22.40
N SER A 31 10.31 34.62 -23.24
CA SER A 31 9.92 35.97 -22.81
C SER A 31 8.48 35.98 -22.33
N ALA A 32 8.10 37.02 -21.56
CA ALA A 32 6.72 37.14 -21.04
C ALA A 32 5.68 37.23 -22.20
N GLY A 33 6.03 37.85 -23.32
CA GLY A 33 5.14 37.94 -24.46
C GLY A 33 4.96 36.60 -25.21
N GLU A 34 6.05 35.84 -25.39
CA GLU A 34 6.00 34.51 -26.02
C GLU A 34 5.25 33.52 -25.15
N GLU A 35 5.49 33.53 -23.80
CA GLU A 35 4.80 32.73 -22.86
C GLU A 35 3.28 32.95 -22.92
N ARG A 36 2.87 34.23 -22.92
CA ARG A 36 1.46 34.63 -23.02
C ARG A 36 0.83 34.22 -24.35
N ALA A 37 1.52 34.44 -25.46
CA ALA A 37 1.02 34.04 -26.78
C ALA A 37 0.84 32.54 -26.92
N LEU A 38 1.78 31.73 -26.39
CA LEU A 38 1.68 30.27 -26.37
C LEU A 38 0.57 29.79 -25.44
N ALA A 39 0.39 30.46 -24.30
CA ALA A 39 -0.68 30.11 -23.34
C ALA A 39 -2.06 30.38 -23.94
N ILE A 40 -2.25 31.52 -24.63
CA ILE A 40 -3.51 31.86 -25.33
C ILE A 40 -3.82 30.80 -26.39
N LYS A 41 -2.84 30.47 -27.26
CA LYS A 41 -3.02 29.42 -28.27
C LYS A 41 -3.42 28.08 -27.68
N PHE A 42 -2.80 27.70 -26.57
CA PHE A 42 -3.16 26.44 -25.90
C PHE A 42 -4.57 26.50 -25.31
N THR A 43 -4.96 27.61 -24.68
CA THR A 43 -6.26 27.76 -24.04
C THR A 43 -7.42 27.89 -25.03
N GLU A 44 -7.24 28.64 -26.09
CA GLU A 44 -8.29 28.93 -27.09
C GLU A 44 -8.38 27.89 -28.21
N GLU A 45 -7.21 27.43 -28.72
CA GLU A 45 -7.14 26.53 -29.87
C GLU A 45 -6.87 25.08 -29.50
N GLY A 46 -6.50 24.78 -28.21
CA GLY A 46 -6.08 23.46 -27.79
C GLY A 46 -4.75 23.00 -28.41
N ASP A 47 -3.90 23.93 -28.85
CA ASP A 47 -2.65 23.64 -29.56
C ASP A 47 -1.65 22.93 -28.63
N LEU A 48 -1.45 21.62 -28.86
CA LEU A 48 -0.52 20.79 -28.12
C LEU A 48 0.94 21.17 -28.33
N ASP A 49 1.29 21.74 -29.49
CA ASP A 49 2.66 22.17 -29.74
C ASP A 49 2.99 23.45 -28.94
N ALA A 50 2.00 24.34 -28.77
CA ALA A 50 2.13 25.47 -27.86
C ALA A 50 2.33 24.99 -26.41
N ALA A 51 1.53 24.03 -25.94
CA ALA A 51 1.71 23.45 -24.62
C ALA A 51 3.09 22.80 -24.42
N ARG A 52 3.58 22.05 -25.40
CA ARG A 52 4.93 21.47 -25.40
C ARG A 52 6.01 22.54 -25.24
N LYS A 53 5.93 23.62 -26.01
CA LYS A 53 6.90 24.73 -25.95
C LYS A 53 6.88 25.40 -24.57
N LEU A 54 5.70 25.58 -23.96
CA LEU A 54 5.56 26.10 -22.61
C LEU A 54 6.25 25.17 -21.60
N VAL A 55 6.01 23.86 -21.67
CA VAL A 55 6.64 22.88 -20.76
C VAL A 55 8.17 22.92 -20.93
N PHE A 56 8.69 22.79 -22.16
CA PHE A 56 10.14 22.76 -22.41
C PHE A 56 10.87 24.01 -21.95
N GLY A 57 10.26 25.20 -22.15
CA GLY A 57 10.84 26.47 -21.69
C GLY A 57 10.98 26.54 -20.14
N HIS A 58 10.25 25.72 -19.39
CA HIS A 58 10.23 25.77 -17.94
C HIS A 58 10.84 24.55 -17.24
N LEU A 59 11.26 23.47 -17.95
CA LEU A 59 11.87 22.27 -17.35
C LEU A 59 13.13 22.59 -16.53
N ARG A 60 13.92 23.59 -16.98
CA ARG A 60 15.10 24.05 -16.23
C ARG A 60 14.74 24.57 -14.84
N PHE A 61 13.61 25.25 -14.73
CA PHE A 61 13.11 25.75 -13.44
C PHE A 61 12.67 24.61 -12.54
N VAL A 62 12.05 23.56 -13.11
CA VAL A 62 11.70 22.36 -12.35
C VAL A 62 12.94 21.71 -11.75
N ALA A 63 13.97 21.50 -12.55
CA ALA A 63 15.23 20.93 -12.07
C ALA A 63 15.87 21.79 -10.97
N TYR A 64 15.83 23.12 -11.10
CA TYR A 64 16.31 24.02 -10.05
C TYR A 64 15.51 23.87 -8.75
N LEU A 65 14.17 23.84 -8.82
CA LEU A 65 13.33 23.61 -7.65
C LEU A 65 13.55 22.24 -7.00
N ALA A 66 13.60 21.17 -7.80
CA ALA A 66 13.81 19.82 -7.31
C ALA A 66 15.17 19.67 -6.58
N ARG A 67 16.19 20.46 -6.97
CA ARG A 67 17.50 20.45 -6.31
C ARG A 67 17.41 20.79 -4.82
N SER A 68 16.50 21.65 -4.40
CA SER A 68 16.31 22.03 -3.00
C SER A 68 15.79 20.88 -2.13
N TYR A 69 15.29 19.80 -2.74
CA TYR A 69 14.75 18.63 -2.06
C TYR A 69 15.67 17.40 -2.05
N LYS A 70 16.89 17.49 -2.57
CA LYS A 70 17.88 16.40 -2.55
C LYS A 70 18.19 15.88 -1.14
N GLY A 71 18.07 16.74 -0.12
CA GLY A 71 18.36 16.39 1.28
C GLY A 71 17.38 15.37 1.92
N TYR A 72 16.32 14.98 1.22
CA TYR A 72 15.38 13.96 1.71
C TYR A 72 15.79 12.52 1.41
N GLY A 73 16.92 12.30 0.70
CA GLY A 73 17.47 10.96 0.44
C GLY A 73 16.80 10.21 -0.71
N LEU A 74 15.94 10.88 -1.49
CA LEU A 74 15.30 10.28 -2.66
C LEU A 74 16.10 10.58 -3.94
N PRO A 75 16.00 9.74 -5.00
CA PRO A 75 16.66 9.96 -6.27
C PRO A 75 16.29 11.32 -6.87
N TYR A 76 17.30 12.08 -7.30
CA TYR A 76 17.05 13.41 -7.84
C TYR A 76 16.26 13.37 -9.16
N GLU A 77 16.49 12.34 -9.95
CA GLU A 77 15.80 12.06 -11.20
C GLU A 77 14.29 11.99 -10.98
N ASP A 78 13.88 11.27 -9.95
CA ASP A 78 12.46 11.09 -9.61
C ASP A 78 11.84 12.41 -9.13
N LEU A 79 12.57 13.17 -8.30
CA LEU A 79 12.11 14.49 -7.86
C LEU A 79 11.89 15.45 -9.03
N VAL A 80 12.77 15.39 -10.06
CA VAL A 80 12.64 16.19 -11.27
C VAL A 80 11.43 15.72 -12.09
N GLN A 81 11.19 14.40 -12.23
CA GLN A 81 10.05 13.89 -13.00
C GLN A 81 8.71 14.22 -12.32
N GLU A 82 8.62 14.08 -11.03
CA GLU A 82 7.42 14.49 -10.29
C GLU A 82 7.19 16.01 -10.39
N GLY A 83 8.28 16.79 -10.35
CA GLY A 83 8.22 18.21 -10.64
C GLY A 83 7.72 18.51 -12.06
N ASN A 84 8.12 17.72 -13.06
CA ASN A 84 7.63 17.86 -14.45
C ASN A 84 6.14 17.53 -14.54
N VAL A 85 5.65 16.54 -13.80
CA VAL A 85 4.20 16.25 -13.69
C VAL A 85 3.47 17.46 -13.11
N GLY A 86 4.03 18.08 -12.06
CA GLY A 86 3.51 19.31 -11.48
C GLY A 86 3.44 20.46 -12.47
N LEU A 87 4.51 20.68 -13.26
CA LEU A 87 4.53 21.67 -14.32
C LEU A 87 3.45 21.40 -15.40
N MET A 88 3.28 20.15 -15.84
CA MET A 88 2.24 19.80 -16.81
C MET A 88 0.83 20.06 -16.27
N LYS A 89 0.58 19.77 -14.99
CA LYS A 89 -0.69 20.11 -14.31
C LYS A 89 -0.90 21.63 -14.27
N ALA A 90 0.15 22.38 -14.00
CA ALA A 90 0.11 23.85 -13.99
C ALA A 90 -0.23 24.39 -15.39
N VAL A 91 0.46 23.94 -16.44
CA VAL A 91 0.19 24.38 -17.83
C VAL A 91 -1.28 24.16 -18.22
N LYS A 92 -1.85 22.99 -17.86
CA LYS A 92 -3.27 22.69 -18.15
C LYS A 92 -4.27 23.64 -17.46
N ARG A 93 -3.87 24.25 -16.35
CA ARG A 93 -4.74 25.08 -15.51
C ARG A 93 -4.36 26.56 -15.54
N PHE A 94 -3.35 26.89 -16.31
CA PHE A 94 -2.86 28.25 -16.40
C PHE A 94 -3.79 29.11 -17.26
N ASP A 95 -4.22 30.21 -16.70
CA ASP A 95 -5.02 31.20 -17.42
C ASP A 95 -4.18 32.49 -17.60
N PRO A 96 -3.84 32.83 -18.86
CA PRO A 96 -3.03 34.01 -19.17
C PRO A 96 -3.75 35.33 -18.90
N SER A 97 -5.07 35.34 -18.62
CA SER A 97 -5.85 36.57 -18.38
C SER A 97 -5.50 37.22 -17.04
N PHE A 98 -5.04 36.43 -16.04
CA PHE A 98 -4.66 36.97 -14.72
C PHE A 98 -3.37 37.79 -14.68
N GLY A 99 -2.63 37.90 -15.79
CA GLY A 99 -1.44 38.74 -15.89
C GLY A 99 -0.22 38.27 -15.10
N VAL A 100 -0.27 37.07 -14.49
CA VAL A 100 0.85 36.45 -13.77
C VAL A 100 1.71 35.59 -14.71
N ARG A 101 3.00 35.43 -14.36
CA ARG A 101 3.89 34.54 -15.11
C ARG A 101 3.58 33.07 -14.79
N LEU A 102 3.66 32.21 -15.81
CA LEU A 102 3.50 30.77 -15.65
C LEU A 102 4.43 30.21 -14.56
N ILE A 103 5.67 30.68 -14.48
CA ILE A 103 6.66 30.24 -13.50
C ILE A 103 6.18 30.45 -12.06
N SER A 104 5.55 31.58 -11.78
CA SER A 104 5.02 31.90 -10.43
C SER A 104 3.83 30.99 -10.07
N PHE A 105 2.94 30.75 -11.02
CA PHE A 105 1.82 29.86 -10.85
C PHE A 105 2.26 28.39 -10.73
N ALA A 106 3.15 27.95 -11.62
CA ALA A 106 3.65 26.57 -11.68
C ALA A 106 4.47 26.17 -10.44
N ALA A 107 5.18 27.13 -9.80
CA ALA A 107 5.99 26.85 -8.63
C ALA A 107 5.21 26.14 -7.52
N HIS A 108 3.95 26.48 -7.29
CA HIS A 108 3.08 25.85 -6.30
C HIS A 108 2.72 24.41 -6.68
N TRP A 109 2.41 24.17 -7.95
CA TRP A 109 2.08 22.86 -8.48
C TRP A 109 3.29 21.91 -8.46
N ILE A 110 4.45 22.42 -8.88
CA ILE A 110 5.72 21.67 -8.88
C ILE A 110 6.07 21.25 -7.46
N LYS A 111 6.04 22.20 -6.51
CA LYS A 111 6.30 21.90 -5.10
C LYS A 111 5.31 20.90 -4.52
N ALA A 112 4.03 21.02 -4.85
CA ALA A 112 2.99 20.11 -4.35
C ALA A 112 3.24 18.66 -4.79
N GLU A 113 3.57 18.42 -6.06
CA GLU A 113 3.88 17.06 -6.56
C GLU A 113 5.15 16.50 -5.93
N ILE A 114 6.22 17.31 -5.85
CA ILE A 114 7.47 16.90 -5.20
C ILE A 114 7.21 16.54 -3.72
N HIS A 115 6.45 17.36 -2.98
CA HIS A 115 6.10 17.09 -1.59
C HIS A 115 5.29 15.81 -1.43
N GLU A 116 4.30 15.59 -2.30
CA GLU A 116 3.48 14.36 -2.25
C GLU A 116 4.34 13.13 -2.55
N TYR A 117 5.24 13.21 -3.53
CA TYR A 117 6.18 12.14 -3.83
C TYR A 117 7.10 11.83 -2.65
N ILE A 118 7.69 12.86 -2.01
CA ILE A 118 8.53 12.70 -0.83
C ILE A 118 7.75 12.00 0.30
N LEU A 119 6.57 12.50 0.65
CA LEU A 119 5.75 11.93 1.74
C LEU A 119 5.34 10.48 1.48
N LYS A 120 5.22 10.10 0.21
CA LYS A 120 4.82 8.75 -0.19
C LYS A 120 5.98 7.76 -0.16
N ASN A 121 7.18 8.21 -0.54
CA ASN A 121 8.32 7.32 -0.82
C ASN A 121 9.49 7.48 0.17
N TRP A 122 9.40 8.40 1.14
CA TRP A 122 10.49 8.66 2.08
C TRP A 122 10.84 7.44 2.95
N ARG A 123 9.82 6.63 3.32
CA ARG A 123 9.95 5.38 4.07
C ARG A 123 8.91 4.35 3.62
N ILE A 124 9.14 3.09 3.95
CA ILE A 124 8.22 1.98 3.69
C ILE A 124 6.86 2.26 4.33
N VAL A 125 6.86 2.70 5.59
CA VAL A 125 5.64 3.13 6.31
C VAL A 125 5.47 4.63 6.18
N LYS A 126 4.28 5.08 5.80
CA LYS A 126 3.95 6.51 5.69
C LYS A 126 4.07 7.21 7.04
N VAL A 127 4.98 8.17 7.13
CA VAL A 127 5.29 8.89 8.38
C VAL A 127 4.30 10.01 8.65
N ALA A 128 3.79 10.69 7.61
CA ALA A 128 2.92 11.84 7.73
C ALA A 128 1.61 11.65 6.93
N THR A 129 0.52 11.32 7.63
CA THR A 129 -0.80 11.07 7.04
C THR A 129 -1.77 12.24 7.24
N THR A 130 -1.67 12.96 8.36
CA THR A 130 -2.53 14.11 8.66
C THR A 130 -1.92 15.43 8.17
N LYS A 131 -2.76 16.47 8.05
CA LYS A 131 -2.32 17.81 7.65
C LYS A 131 -1.27 18.39 8.62
N ALA A 132 -1.45 18.18 9.91
CA ALA A 132 -0.50 18.60 10.94
C ALA A 132 0.85 17.90 10.81
N GLN A 133 0.84 16.58 10.62
CA GLN A 133 2.04 15.78 10.42
C GLN A 133 2.80 16.16 9.14
N ARG A 134 2.10 16.43 8.03
CA ARG A 134 2.72 16.91 6.78
C ARG A 134 3.40 18.28 6.99
N LYS A 135 2.76 19.18 7.73
CA LYS A 135 3.34 20.49 8.07
C LYS A 135 4.59 20.33 8.92
N LEU A 136 4.54 19.47 9.94
CA LEU A 136 5.70 19.15 10.78
C LEU A 136 6.83 18.48 10.00
N PHE A 137 6.53 17.54 9.12
CA PHE A 137 7.55 16.83 8.33
C PHE A 137 8.50 17.78 7.59
N PHE A 138 7.97 18.82 6.96
CA PHE A 138 8.77 19.76 6.19
C PHE A 138 9.40 20.89 7.04
N ASN A 139 8.80 21.25 8.17
CA ASN A 139 9.22 22.40 8.93
C ASN A 139 9.98 22.07 10.22
N LEU A 140 9.75 20.89 10.83
CA LEU A 140 10.34 20.55 12.12
C LEU A 140 11.87 20.61 12.11
N ARG A 141 12.49 20.07 11.04
CA ARG A 141 13.95 20.05 10.91
C ARG A 141 14.56 21.45 10.79
N SER A 142 13.89 22.38 10.13
CA SER A 142 14.35 23.78 10.01
C SER A 142 14.04 24.61 11.23
N ALA A 143 13.00 24.26 12.00
CA ALA A 143 12.64 24.94 13.24
C ALA A 143 13.52 24.51 14.43
N LYS A 144 14.12 23.33 14.35
CA LYS A 144 14.98 22.77 15.39
C LYS A 144 16.33 23.50 15.41
N LYS A 145 16.74 24.01 16.56
CA LYS A 145 17.99 24.76 16.76
C LYS A 145 19.17 23.87 17.11
N SER A 146 18.92 22.70 17.72
CA SER A 146 19.93 21.75 18.15
C SER A 146 19.73 20.38 17.49
N PHE A 147 20.78 19.53 17.48
CA PHE A 147 20.68 18.16 17.01
C PHE A 147 20.13 17.20 18.08
N ASN A 148 20.03 17.66 19.34
CA ASN A 148 19.51 16.86 20.44
C ASN A 148 17.97 16.77 20.38
N TRP A 149 17.38 15.93 21.22
CA TRP A 149 15.93 15.90 21.42
C TRP A 149 15.40 17.29 21.83
N LEU A 150 14.21 17.63 21.36
CA LEU A 150 13.57 18.90 21.65
C LEU A 150 13.31 19.01 23.16
N ASP A 151 13.67 20.14 23.74
CA ASP A 151 13.28 20.52 25.08
C ASP A 151 11.78 20.86 25.13
N PRO A 152 11.08 20.65 26.26
CA PRO A 152 9.68 21.00 26.41
C PRO A 152 9.33 22.44 25.98
N GLN A 153 10.23 23.39 26.22
CA GLN A 153 10.04 24.80 25.81
C GLN A 153 10.15 24.97 24.28
N GLU A 154 11.11 24.32 23.65
CA GLU A 154 11.25 24.31 22.18
C GLU A 154 10.07 23.63 21.51
N THR A 155 9.58 22.51 22.09
CA THR A 155 8.38 21.80 21.61
C THR A 155 7.16 22.69 21.62
N LEU A 156 6.94 23.44 22.71
CA LEU A 156 5.83 24.41 22.83
C LEU A 156 5.97 25.58 21.85
N ALA A 157 7.19 26.10 21.67
CA ALA A 157 7.45 27.18 20.73
C ALA A 157 7.14 26.75 19.28
N ILE A 158 7.60 25.58 18.87
CA ILE A 158 7.32 25.00 17.54
C ILE A 158 5.84 24.69 17.37
N ALA A 159 5.19 24.15 18.40
CA ALA A 159 3.75 23.88 18.39
C ALA A 159 2.93 25.14 18.13
N ASN A 160 3.27 26.26 18.82
CA ASN A 160 2.61 27.55 18.66
C ASN A 160 2.87 28.16 17.26
N ASP A 161 4.12 28.16 16.81
CA ASP A 161 4.52 28.70 15.50
C ASP A 161 3.83 27.96 14.34
N LEU A 162 3.76 26.65 14.43
CA LEU A 162 3.13 25.82 13.42
C LEU A 162 1.62 25.58 13.63
N GLY A 163 1.04 26.03 14.75
CA GLY A 163 -0.38 25.85 15.04
C GLY A 163 -0.78 24.37 15.14
N VAL A 164 0.02 23.56 15.82
CA VAL A 164 -0.18 22.12 16.07
C VAL A 164 -0.06 21.82 17.56
N SER A 165 -0.48 20.63 18.01
CA SER A 165 -0.32 20.28 19.43
C SER A 165 1.13 19.89 19.75
N SER A 166 1.57 20.13 20.99
CA SER A 166 2.90 19.74 21.47
C SER A 166 3.11 18.23 21.43
N GLU A 167 2.06 17.45 21.64
CA GLU A 167 2.10 15.99 21.53
C GLU A 167 2.40 15.53 20.09
N GLU A 168 1.82 16.21 19.09
CA GLU A 168 2.10 15.89 17.68
C GLU A 168 3.53 16.24 17.30
N VAL A 169 4.10 17.32 17.85
CA VAL A 169 5.51 17.69 17.64
C VAL A 169 6.43 16.60 18.20
N SER A 170 6.25 16.19 19.47
CA SER A 170 7.06 15.14 20.11
C SER A 170 6.91 13.79 19.40
N ARG A 171 5.69 13.43 19.04
CA ARG A 171 5.42 12.19 18.27
C ARG A 171 6.09 12.21 16.89
N MET A 172 6.07 13.36 16.22
CA MET A 172 6.69 13.49 14.91
C MET A 172 8.21 13.49 15.00
N GLU A 173 8.81 14.08 16.03
CA GLU A 173 10.23 14.01 16.32
C GLU A 173 10.68 12.55 16.47
N GLY A 174 9.97 11.75 17.27
CA GLY A 174 10.27 10.32 17.42
C GLY A 174 10.20 9.56 16.10
N ARG A 175 9.18 9.84 15.26
CA ARG A 175 9.05 9.21 13.94
C ARG A 175 10.17 9.61 12.96
N LEU A 176 10.63 10.85 13.00
CA LEU A 176 11.70 11.31 12.13
C LEU A 176 13.08 10.80 12.56
N SER A 177 13.27 10.54 13.86
CA SER A 177 14.53 10.03 14.42
C SER A 177 14.66 8.52 14.29
N ALA A 178 13.56 7.77 14.24
CA ALA A 178 13.59 6.33 14.05
C ALA A 178 14.08 5.97 12.65
N SER A 179 14.75 4.84 12.48
CA SER A 179 15.09 4.24 11.17
C SER A 179 14.25 2.99 10.95
N ASP A 180 14.01 2.64 9.68
CA ASP A 180 13.40 1.35 9.34
C ASP A 180 14.38 0.23 9.72
N LEU A 181 13.88 -0.80 10.42
CA LEU A 181 14.67 -1.96 10.79
C LEU A 181 14.59 -3.01 9.67
N ALA A 182 15.73 -3.63 9.35
CA ALA A 182 15.73 -4.79 8.47
C ALA A 182 14.98 -5.94 9.16
N PHE A 183 14.14 -6.64 8.42
CA PHE A 183 13.38 -7.78 8.94
C PHE A 183 14.31 -8.97 9.20
N ASP A 184 15.19 -9.26 8.25
CA ASP A 184 16.20 -10.32 8.36
C ASP A 184 17.47 -9.79 9.02
N GLY A 185 18.17 -10.68 9.74
CA GLY A 185 19.48 -10.37 10.32
C GLY A 185 20.55 -10.16 9.25
N SER A 186 21.51 -9.31 9.53
CA SER A 186 22.74 -9.26 8.71
C SER A 186 23.61 -10.47 8.99
N PRO A 187 24.28 -11.06 7.98
CA PRO A 187 25.23 -12.16 8.20
C PRO A 187 26.35 -11.81 9.19
N GLU A 188 26.71 -10.54 9.26
CA GLU A 188 27.75 -10.05 10.18
C GLU A 188 27.30 -9.99 11.66
N SER A 189 25.97 -10.00 11.91
CA SER A 189 25.44 -9.96 13.28
C SER A 189 25.31 -11.34 13.93
N GLU A 190 25.58 -12.42 13.21
CA GLU A 190 25.55 -13.78 13.75
C GLU A 190 26.80 -14.10 14.62
N GLU A 191 27.91 -13.40 14.40
CA GLU A 191 29.15 -13.61 15.17
C GLU A 191 29.06 -13.06 16.61
N ASP A 192 28.25 -12.04 16.89
CA ASP A 192 28.10 -11.42 18.21
C ASP A 192 26.94 -11.96 19.05
N GLY A 193 26.20 -12.99 18.60
CA GLY A 193 25.22 -13.74 19.38
C GLY A 193 23.91 -13.02 19.73
N GLU A 194 23.72 -11.78 19.40
CA GLU A 194 22.49 -11.02 19.63
C GLU A 194 21.94 -10.43 18.33
N SER A 195 21.32 -11.25 17.51
CA SER A 195 20.57 -10.73 16.38
C SER A 195 19.24 -10.11 16.85
N SER A 196 19.16 -8.79 16.87
CA SER A 196 17.96 -8.04 17.21
C SER A 196 16.95 -7.94 16.05
N ALA A 197 17.15 -8.72 14.98
CA ALA A 197 16.28 -8.67 13.82
C ALA A 197 14.88 -9.25 14.14
N PRO A 198 13.81 -8.61 13.66
CA PRO A 198 12.43 -9.05 13.90
C PRO A 198 12.16 -10.52 13.54
N ALA A 199 12.83 -11.06 12.52
CA ALA A 199 12.70 -12.45 12.10
C ALA A 199 12.97 -13.47 13.22
N TYR A 200 13.78 -13.10 14.21
CA TYR A 200 14.17 -14.04 15.28
C TYR A 200 13.23 -14.01 16.51
N TYR A 201 12.49 -12.93 16.73
CA TYR A 201 11.62 -12.80 17.90
C TYR A 201 10.12 -12.70 17.57
N LEU A 202 9.76 -12.52 16.31
CA LEU A 202 8.35 -12.53 15.90
C LEU A 202 7.86 -13.97 15.80
N ALA A 203 6.85 -14.29 16.59
CA ALA A 203 6.18 -15.58 16.50
C ALA A 203 5.34 -15.66 15.22
N SER A 204 5.35 -16.83 14.58
CA SER A 204 4.45 -17.12 13.47
C SER A 204 3.06 -17.48 13.99
N ASP A 205 2.01 -16.97 13.32
CA ASP A 205 0.61 -17.40 13.59
C ASP A 205 0.30 -18.79 12.98
N ALA A 206 1.27 -19.42 12.32
CA ALA A 206 1.11 -20.76 11.78
C ALA A 206 0.88 -21.77 12.93
N PRO A 207 -0.08 -22.70 12.77
CA PRO A 207 -0.32 -23.70 13.80
C PRO A 207 0.92 -24.57 14.02
N ASN A 208 1.16 -24.95 15.28
CA ASN A 208 2.27 -25.81 15.64
C ASN A 208 2.23 -27.13 14.81
N PRO A 209 3.34 -27.57 14.23
CA PRO A 209 3.39 -28.84 13.49
C PRO A 209 2.85 -30.04 14.25
N ALA A 210 3.05 -30.09 15.58
CA ALA A 210 2.50 -31.14 16.44
C ALA A 210 0.97 -31.14 16.44
N ASP A 211 0.34 -29.95 16.60
CA ASP A 211 -1.12 -29.78 16.58
C ASP A 211 -1.72 -30.14 15.20
N LEU A 212 -0.96 -29.87 14.12
CA LEU A 212 -1.38 -30.27 12.77
C LEU A 212 -1.39 -31.79 12.59
N VAL A 213 -0.37 -32.49 13.10
CA VAL A 213 -0.30 -33.96 13.05
C VAL A 213 -1.39 -34.57 13.92
N GLU A 214 -1.55 -34.07 15.14
CA GLU A 214 -2.60 -34.52 16.06
C GLU A 214 -3.99 -34.36 15.43
N SER A 215 -4.29 -33.17 14.92
CA SER A 215 -5.58 -32.90 14.29
C SER A 215 -5.84 -33.78 13.06
N ARG A 216 -4.79 -34.10 12.29
CA ARG A 216 -4.90 -35.04 11.15
C ARG A 216 -5.16 -36.46 11.63
N ASP A 217 -4.47 -36.93 12.65
CA ASP A 217 -4.65 -38.25 13.18
C ASP A 217 -6.04 -38.42 13.82
N VAL A 218 -6.49 -37.41 14.57
CA VAL A 218 -7.84 -37.40 15.14
C VAL A 218 -8.90 -37.45 14.03
N LYS A 219 -8.76 -36.63 12.98
CA LYS A 219 -9.67 -36.66 11.85
C LYS A 219 -9.69 -37.99 11.13
N ARG A 220 -8.52 -38.60 10.94
CA ARG A 220 -8.41 -39.94 10.32
C ARG A 220 -9.10 -40.99 11.15
N ARG A 221 -8.84 -41.04 12.46
CA ARG A 221 -9.50 -41.99 13.40
C ARG A 221 -11.01 -41.84 13.40
N HIS A 222 -11.49 -40.58 13.45
CA HIS A 222 -12.94 -40.35 13.40
C HIS A 222 -13.55 -40.78 12.05
N ALA A 223 -12.85 -40.58 10.94
CA ALA A 223 -13.31 -41.04 9.62
C ALA A 223 -13.32 -42.57 9.54
N GLU A 224 -12.32 -43.25 10.06
CA GLU A 224 -12.25 -44.72 10.16
C GLU A 224 -13.37 -45.28 11.07
N GLN A 225 -13.58 -44.71 12.27
CA GLN A 225 -14.66 -45.08 13.17
C GLN A 225 -16.03 -44.86 12.55
N LEU A 226 -16.25 -43.73 11.84
CA LEU A 226 -17.48 -43.47 11.11
C LEU A 226 -17.70 -44.50 9.99
N SER A 227 -16.67 -44.81 9.22
CA SER A 227 -16.72 -45.82 8.16
C SER A 227 -17.06 -47.20 8.70
N ASN A 228 -16.39 -47.60 9.77
CA ASN A 228 -16.65 -48.89 10.47
C ASN A 228 -18.06 -48.93 11.04
N GLY A 229 -18.52 -47.85 11.67
CA GLY A 229 -19.87 -47.74 12.19
C GLY A 229 -20.93 -47.86 11.09
N LEU A 230 -20.74 -47.20 9.97
CA LEU A 230 -21.62 -47.29 8.80
C LEU A 230 -21.66 -48.71 8.17
N ALA A 231 -20.53 -49.42 8.19
CA ALA A 231 -20.45 -50.76 7.65
C ALA A 231 -21.27 -51.78 8.49
N THR A 232 -21.51 -51.53 9.75
CA THR A 232 -22.31 -52.41 10.64
C THR A 232 -23.82 -52.18 10.55
N LEU A 233 -24.23 -51.09 9.89
CA LEU A 233 -25.66 -50.80 9.66
C LEU A 233 -26.21 -51.64 8.51
N ASP A 234 -27.52 -51.95 8.59
CA ASP A 234 -28.26 -52.45 7.49
C ASP A 234 -28.35 -51.40 6.35
N ASP A 235 -28.66 -51.86 5.12
CA ASP A 235 -28.64 -50.97 3.94
C ASP A 235 -29.60 -49.78 4.09
N ARG A 236 -30.75 -49.99 4.72
CA ARG A 236 -31.70 -48.90 5.01
C ARG A 236 -31.17 -47.89 6.03
N GLY A 237 -30.68 -48.36 7.12
CA GLY A 237 -30.12 -47.49 8.17
C GLY A 237 -28.93 -46.68 7.64
N ARG A 238 -28.08 -47.33 6.84
CA ARG A 238 -26.91 -46.69 6.18
C ARG A 238 -27.33 -45.59 5.23
N ASP A 239 -28.30 -45.84 4.33
CA ASP A 239 -28.79 -44.86 3.40
C ASP A 239 -29.45 -43.65 4.10
N ILE A 240 -30.26 -43.90 5.15
CA ILE A 240 -30.87 -42.84 5.94
C ILE A 240 -29.81 -41.93 6.57
N ILE A 241 -28.77 -42.53 7.17
CA ILE A 241 -27.67 -41.76 7.80
C ILE A 241 -26.87 -41.00 6.74
N GLN A 242 -26.51 -41.62 5.61
CA GLN A 242 -25.77 -40.95 4.55
C GLN A 242 -26.52 -39.74 3.99
N ARG A 243 -27.80 -39.89 3.67
CA ARG A 243 -28.61 -38.85 3.04
C ARG A 243 -29.01 -37.73 3.99
N ARG A 244 -29.12 -38.00 5.28
CA ARG A 244 -29.53 -36.99 6.26
C ARG A 244 -28.35 -36.29 6.93
N TRP A 245 -27.21 -36.96 7.11
CA TRP A 245 -26.08 -36.42 7.91
C TRP A 245 -24.80 -36.20 7.12
N LEU A 246 -24.54 -37.01 6.10
CA LEU A 246 -23.26 -37.00 5.40
C LEU A 246 -23.34 -36.40 3.98
N SER A 247 -24.53 -36.23 3.43
CA SER A 247 -24.71 -35.57 2.12
C SER A 247 -24.73 -34.05 2.26
N ASP A 248 -24.22 -33.35 1.23
CA ASP A 248 -24.28 -31.89 1.12
C ASP A 248 -25.73 -31.38 1.11
N THR A 249 -26.63 -32.10 0.41
CA THR A 249 -28.07 -31.87 0.41
C THR A 249 -28.74 -32.82 1.37
N LYS A 250 -29.16 -32.32 2.54
CA LYS A 250 -29.81 -33.15 3.59
C LYS A 250 -31.22 -33.48 3.21
N ALA A 251 -31.57 -34.78 3.06
CA ALA A 251 -32.93 -35.23 2.83
C ALA A 251 -33.79 -35.02 4.08
N THR A 252 -35.06 -34.65 3.88
CA THR A 252 -36.04 -34.52 4.98
C THR A 252 -36.62 -35.88 5.36
N LEU A 253 -37.20 -35.98 6.58
CA LEU A 253 -37.86 -37.20 7.03
C LEU A 253 -39.09 -37.55 6.12
N HIS A 254 -39.76 -36.56 5.57
CA HIS A 254 -40.92 -36.76 4.67
C HIS A 254 -40.49 -37.31 3.31
N GLU A 255 -39.42 -36.77 2.72
CA GLU A 255 -38.90 -37.28 1.43
C GLU A 255 -38.48 -38.75 1.53
N LEU A 256 -37.76 -39.10 2.60
CA LEU A 256 -37.38 -40.50 2.82
C LEU A 256 -38.58 -41.40 3.17
N ALA A 257 -39.61 -40.89 3.87
CA ALA A 257 -40.81 -41.58 4.18
C ALA A 257 -41.62 -41.92 2.92
N ASP A 258 -41.75 -40.97 1.98
CA ASP A 258 -42.42 -41.15 0.71
C ASP A 258 -41.67 -42.17 -0.16
N GLU A 259 -40.33 -42.11 -0.21
CA GLU A 259 -39.51 -43.03 -1.00
C GLU A 259 -39.55 -44.48 -0.49
N TYR A 260 -39.50 -44.64 0.83
CA TYR A 260 -39.55 -45.97 1.46
C TYR A 260 -40.97 -46.48 1.72
N GLY A 261 -42.02 -45.72 1.43
CA GLY A 261 -43.41 -46.09 1.64
C GLY A 261 -43.77 -46.31 3.12
N VAL A 262 -43.16 -45.53 4.03
CA VAL A 262 -43.38 -45.65 5.47
C VAL A 262 -43.68 -44.29 6.09
N SER A 263 -44.12 -44.24 7.35
CA SER A 263 -44.36 -42.98 8.04
C SER A 263 -43.05 -42.24 8.36
N ALA A 264 -43.08 -40.91 8.40
CA ALA A 264 -41.95 -40.11 8.80
C ALA A 264 -41.44 -40.45 10.21
N GLU A 265 -42.36 -40.85 11.12
CA GLU A 265 -42.01 -41.31 12.46
C GLU A 265 -41.22 -42.63 12.41
N ARG A 266 -41.57 -43.52 11.48
CA ARG A 266 -40.79 -44.76 11.29
C ARG A 266 -39.38 -44.51 10.78
N ILE A 267 -39.18 -43.55 9.88
CA ILE A 267 -37.84 -43.12 9.47
C ILE A 267 -37.05 -42.55 10.66
N ARG A 268 -37.69 -41.74 11.51
CA ARG A 268 -37.08 -41.22 12.73
C ARG A 268 -36.64 -42.32 13.72
N GLN A 269 -37.47 -43.35 13.86
CA GLN A 269 -37.12 -44.51 14.71
C GLN A 269 -35.92 -45.29 14.14
N LEU A 270 -35.86 -45.50 12.81
CA LEU A 270 -34.75 -46.18 12.17
C LEU A 270 -33.48 -45.36 12.27
N GLU A 271 -33.55 -44.06 12.09
CA GLU A 271 -32.42 -43.13 12.28
C GLU A 271 -31.85 -43.21 13.72
N LEU A 272 -32.73 -43.13 14.74
CA LEU A 272 -32.30 -43.26 16.13
C LEU A 272 -31.69 -44.64 16.47
N ALA A 273 -32.25 -45.71 15.92
CA ALA A 273 -31.70 -47.05 16.08
C ALA A 273 -30.31 -47.19 15.46
N ALA A 274 -30.15 -46.61 14.24
CA ALA A 274 -28.88 -46.60 13.53
C ALA A 274 -27.81 -45.79 14.31
N ILE A 275 -28.16 -44.58 14.78
CA ILE A 275 -27.26 -43.72 15.57
C ILE A 275 -26.86 -44.44 16.90
N ASN A 276 -27.82 -45.02 17.59
CA ASN A 276 -27.51 -45.75 18.86
C ASN A 276 -26.61 -46.94 18.62
N LYS A 277 -26.81 -47.71 17.52
CA LYS A 277 -25.94 -48.83 17.15
C LYS A 277 -24.52 -48.37 16.84
N MET A 278 -24.34 -47.28 16.12
CA MET A 278 -23.04 -46.69 15.88
C MET A 278 -22.38 -46.17 17.14
N ARG A 279 -23.13 -45.53 18.03
CA ARG A 279 -22.63 -45.00 19.31
C ARG A 279 -22.09 -46.08 20.25
N THR A 280 -22.76 -47.23 20.30
CA THR A 280 -22.27 -48.37 21.13
C THR A 280 -20.98 -48.96 20.62
N LEU A 281 -20.74 -48.95 19.33
CA LEU A 281 -19.48 -49.41 18.72
C LEU A 281 -18.32 -48.47 18.99
N VAL A 282 -18.55 -47.16 18.80
CA VAL A 282 -17.53 -46.14 19.07
C VAL A 282 -17.09 -46.18 20.57
N ALA A 283 -18.04 -46.32 21.47
CA ALA A 283 -17.77 -46.41 22.91
C ALA A 283 -16.99 -47.70 23.32
N GLN A 284 -17.03 -48.75 22.50
CA GLN A 284 -16.28 -49.99 22.75
C GLN A 284 -14.84 -49.94 22.24
N GLU A 285 -14.54 -49.04 21.31
CA GLU A 285 -13.18 -48.85 20.76
C GLU A 285 -12.36 -47.85 21.59
N GLU A 286 -12.95 -47.10 22.52
CA GLU A 286 -12.26 -46.18 23.44
C GLU A 286 -11.74 -46.83 24.74
N ILE A 287 -11.91 -48.13 24.94
CA ILE A 287 -11.39 -48.93 26.08
C ILE A 287 -10.19 -49.75 25.61
#